data_a9628d607affb10543119cc21ebb25c7
#
_entry.id   a9628d607affb10543119cc21ebb25c7
#
_cell.length_a   1.000
_cell.length_b   1.000
_cell.length_c   1.000
_cell.angle_alpha   90.00
_cell.angle_beta   90.00
_cell.angle_gamma   90.00
#
_symmetry.space_group_name_H-M   'P 1'
#
loop_
_entity.id
_entity.type
_entity.pdbx_description
1 polymer ?
#
loop_
_entity_poly.entity_id
_entity_poly.type
_entity_poly.pdbx_seq_one_letter_code
_entity_poly.pdbx_strand_id
1 'polypeptide(L)'
;MNLLKGTIIYTLSNLTIKFGAVLLLPILTHLLNPEEYGMVGLYVTLTSFLTIILGLGFYTPLMKTQSEQKSNIATSSHVNFCAIIFLIAVYLLLLLFLYFILKSSLVIDLLGEVKLDSKLIYLAVIVSMFSAINIIMNTSFRMDENYILVAILSILSFVLFYSSAIIFIKQFNYGGLGYIYGNLLSSIIIFFISFTCYYRKLSIAFSWHNVKFLCGNGIPMVFVELSDKIIEASDRFILVRYISLSSLGVYTLALTGCKVLNVVFNSYISAILPSIYKSVESREDSNYIKVKLENAYVLVVMMVFLGQLISKEIIDIIFPASYSNLFFVFILALPAISLQYYYFLDFYFHRSEDSRFILCFTIATSIINIILNLIFVPKYGVYASLLSTYISYLIRTLVEIKFIARRYKLKFSVLKVLMGSFVLYTVPLLYHYGYYTVLLRVTLSIVLFIGIIMFCKKSKIFN
;
A
#
# COMPACT_ATOMS: atom_id res chain seq x y z
N MET A 1 17.78 -23.38 -9.73
CA MET A 1 17.53 -23.26 -8.27
C MET A 1 16.09 -23.70 -8.01
N ASN A 2 15.79 -24.49 -6.96
CA ASN A 2 14.42 -24.95 -6.70
C ASN A 2 13.49 -23.74 -6.50
N LEU A 3 12.37 -23.70 -7.21
CA LEU A 3 11.36 -22.64 -7.17
C LEU A 3 10.96 -22.27 -5.71
N LEU A 4 10.90 -23.29 -4.83
CA LEU A 4 10.65 -23.11 -3.40
C LEU A 4 11.73 -22.26 -2.69
N LYS A 5 13.02 -22.49 -2.98
CA LYS A 5 14.10 -21.67 -2.39
C LYS A 5 14.02 -20.23 -2.83
N GLY A 6 13.73 -19.98 -4.11
CA GLY A 6 13.56 -18.63 -4.64
C GLY A 6 12.38 -17.90 -3.98
N THR A 7 11.24 -18.57 -3.85
CA THR A 7 10.05 -18.02 -3.20
C THR A 7 10.32 -17.68 -1.73
N ILE A 8 11.00 -18.56 -0.98
CA ILE A 8 11.35 -18.31 0.43
C ILE A 8 12.26 -17.08 0.56
N ILE A 9 13.33 -16.99 -0.25
CA ILE A 9 14.26 -15.86 -0.21
C ILE A 9 13.53 -14.54 -0.50
N TYR A 10 12.69 -14.50 -1.54
CA TYR A 10 11.94 -13.34 -1.92
C TYR A 10 10.91 -12.93 -0.84
N THR A 11 10.20 -13.89 -0.27
CA THR A 11 9.23 -13.62 0.82
C THR A 11 9.93 -13.10 2.06
N LEU A 12 11.06 -13.71 2.45
CA LEU A 12 11.84 -13.28 3.61
C LEU A 12 12.38 -11.86 3.43
N SER A 13 12.93 -11.53 2.25
CA SER A 13 13.42 -10.18 1.96
C SER A 13 12.29 -9.14 2.03
N ASN A 14 11.12 -9.43 1.46
CA ASN A 14 9.96 -8.52 1.54
C ASN A 14 9.46 -8.32 2.97
N LEU A 15 9.43 -9.38 3.78
CA LEU A 15 9.09 -9.29 5.20
C LEU A 15 10.11 -8.42 5.95
N THR A 16 11.41 -8.66 5.72
CA THR A 16 12.48 -7.85 6.36
C THR A 16 12.33 -6.36 6.05
N ILE A 17 12.05 -6.00 4.79
CA ILE A 17 11.84 -4.61 4.38
C ILE A 17 10.60 -4.01 5.05
N LYS A 18 9.47 -4.72 5.05
CA LYS A 18 8.22 -4.22 5.63
C LYS A 18 8.31 -4.05 7.14
N PHE A 19 8.85 -5.04 7.85
CA PHE A 19 9.07 -4.93 9.29
C PHE A 19 10.15 -3.90 9.64
N GLY A 20 11.24 -3.87 8.86
CA GLY A 20 12.30 -2.87 9.02
C GLY A 20 11.79 -1.44 8.88
N ALA A 21 10.93 -1.17 7.89
CA ALA A 21 10.31 0.13 7.72
C ALA A 21 9.48 0.55 8.94
N VAL A 22 8.75 -0.37 9.55
CA VAL A 22 7.98 -0.10 10.78
C VAL A 22 8.89 0.15 11.98
N LEU A 23 9.95 -0.65 12.14
CA LEU A 23 10.92 -0.46 13.21
C LEU A 23 11.68 0.88 13.12
N LEU A 24 11.79 1.46 11.92
CA LEU A 24 12.40 2.76 11.70
C LEU A 24 11.44 3.94 11.90
N LEU A 25 10.12 3.72 12.02
CA LEU A 25 9.15 4.79 12.29
C LEU A 25 9.48 5.59 13.55
N PRO A 26 9.80 4.97 14.71
CA PRO A 26 10.19 5.72 15.90
C PRO A 26 11.41 6.60 15.65
N ILE A 27 12.44 6.09 14.99
CA ILE A 27 13.66 6.85 14.68
C ILE A 27 13.32 8.07 13.83
N LEU A 28 12.52 7.89 12.78
CA LEU A 28 12.12 9.00 11.91
C LEU A 28 11.28 10.04 12.65
N THR A 29 10.37 9.62 13.53
CA THR A 29 9.51 10.55 14.28
C THR A 29 10.23 11.32 15.38
N HIS A 30 11.35 10.79 15.88
CA HIS A 30 12.23 11.56 16.76
C HIS A 30 13.10 12.57 16.01
N LEU A 31 13.34 12.35 14.72
CA LEU A 31 14.14 13.22 13.88
C LEU A 31 13.30 14.25 13.12
N LEU A 32 12.05 13.94 12.83
CA LEU A 32 11.12 14.78 12.07
C LEU A 32 9.96 15.23 12.98
N ASN A 33 9.59 16.49 12.88
CA ASN A 33 8.36 16.96 13.51
C ASN A 33 7.10 16.51 12.70
N PRO A 34 5.89 16.60 13.26
CA PRO A 34 4.68 16.15 12.55
C PRO A 34 4.44 16.86 11.21
N GLU A 35 4.83 18.13 11.08
CA GLU A 35 4.67 18.90 9.83
C GLU A 35 5.58 18.37 8.73
N GLU A 36 6.85 18.13 9.05
CA GLU A 36 7.83 17.52 8.14
C GLU A 36 7.41 16.11 7.73
N TYR A 37 6.87 15.34 8.68
CA TYR A 37 6.34 14.01 8.39
C TYR A 37 5.09 14.06 7.50
N GLY A 38 4.27 15.11 7.62
CA GLY A 38 3.15 15.40 6.72
C GLY A 38 3.60 15.65 5.28
N MET A 39 4.66 16.47 5.12
CA MET A 39 5.29 16.71 3.83
C MET A 39 5.86 15.41 3.21
N VAL A 40 6.51 14.57 4.02
CA VAL A 40 6.97 13.24 3.58
C VAL A 40 5.80 12.37 3.11
N GLY A 41 4.68 12.40 3.83
CA GLY A 41 3.46 11.67 3.45
C GLY A 41 2.89 12.08 2.09
N LEU A 42 2.86 13.39 1.81
CA LEU A 42 2.46 13.92 0.50
C LEU A 42 3.42 13.50 -0.60
N TYR A 43 4.72 13.63 -0.35
CA TYR A 43 5.75 13.22 -1.30
C TYR A 43 5.65 11.74 -1.67
N VAL A 44 5.52 10.84 -0.68
CA VAL A 44 5.39 9.40 -0.90
C VAL A 44 4.13 9.09 -1.72
N THR A 45 3.03 9.80 -1.44
CA THR A 45 1.78 9.66 -2.18
C THR A 45 1.96 10.10 -3.63
N LEU A 46 2.50 11.30 -3.85
CA LEU A 46 2.74 11.86 -5.18
C LEU A 46 3.69 10.96 -5.99
N THR A 47 4.80 10.54 -5.40
CA THR A 47 5.78 9.66 -6.05
C THR A 47 5.17 8.33 -6.47
N SER A 48 4.34 7.71 -5.61
CA SER A 48 3.67 6.45 -5.94
C SER A 48 2.68 6.60 -7.09
N PHE A 49 1.90 7.69 -7.14
CA PHE A 49 1.02 8.00 -8.27
C PHE A 49 1.79 8.21 -9.57
N LEU A 50 2.82 9.04 -9.54
CA LEU A 50 3.65 9.31 -10.70
C LEU A 50 4.34 8.03 -11.22
N THR A 51 4.79 7.17 -10.31
CA THR A 51 5.41 5.88 -10.70
C THR A 51 4.43 4.98 -11.45
N ILE A 52 3.16 4.94 -11.05
CA ILE A 52 2.11 4.14 -11.72
C ILE A 52 1.73 4.76 -13.06
N ILE A 53 1.39 6.06 -13.07
CA ILE A 53 0.91 6.74 -14.28
C ILE A 53 1.99 6.78 -15.35
N LEU A 54 3.19 7.22 -14.98
CA LEU A 54 4.30 7.44 -15.91
C LEU A 54 5.09 6.15 -16.18
N GLY A 55 4.96 5.13 -15.32
CA GLY A 55 5.49 3.78 -15.58
C GLY A 55 4.70 3.04 -16.66
N LEU A 56 3.52 3.57 -17.05
CA LEU A 56 2.67 3.08 -18.13
C LEU A 56 2.30 1.58 -18.02
N GLY A 57 2.43 0.98 -16.83
CA GLY A 57 2.14 -0.43 -16.60
C GLY A 57 3.02 -1.40 -17.40
N PHE A 58 4.18 -0.95 -17.89
CA PHE A 58 5.04 -1.72 -18.81
C PHE A 58 5.56 -3.03 -18.23
N TYR A 59 5.64 -3.16 -16.91
CA TYR A 59 6.09 -4.40 -16.28
C TYR A 59 5.18 -5.61 -16.62
N THR A 60 3.88 -5.40 -16.82
CA THR A 60 2.92 -6.49 -17.14
C THR A 60 3.16 -7.09 -18.54
N PRO A 61 3.17 -6.30 -19.64
CA PRO A 61 3.49 -6.85 -20.95
C PRO A 61 4.92 -7.42 -21.03
N LEU A 62 5.87 -6.90 -20.23
CA LEU A 62 7.22 -7.46 -20.14
C LEU A 62 7.22 -8.85 -19.50
N MET A 63 6.45 -9.07 -18.43
CA MET A 63 6.28 -10.41 -17.86
C MET A 63 5.71 -11.39 -18.88
N LYS A 64 4.71 -10.96 -19.65
CA LYS A 64 4.07 -11.78 -20.68
C LYS A 64 5.06 -12.17 -21.78
N THR A 65 5.75 -11.20 -22.37
CA THR A 65 6.74 -11.47 -23.43
C THR A 65 7.86 -12.38 -22.97
N GLN A 66 8.37 -12.21 -21.76
CA GLN A 66 9.45 -13.06 -21.24
C GLN A 66 8.97 -14.47 -20.89
N SER A 67 7.70 -14.64 -20.48
CA SER A 67 7.13 -15.98 -20.23
C SER A 67 6.86 -16.77 -21.51
N GLU A 68 6.40 -16.08 -22.57
CA GLU A 68 6.10 -16.69 -23.87
C GLU A 68 7.35 -16.99 -24.70
N GLN A 69 8.41 -16.20 -24.52
CA GLN A 69 9.61 -16.23 -25.35
C GLN A 69 10.82 -16.84 -24.64
N LYS A 70 10.65 -17.81 -23.74
CA LYS A 70 11.76 -18.54 -23.10
C LYS A 70 12.79 -19.09 -24.09
N SER A 71 12.43 -19.22 -25.40
CA SER A 71 13.30 -19.67 -26.48
C SER A 71 14.05 -18.57 -27.25
N ASN A 72 13.66 -17.27 -27.11
CA ASN A 72 14.25 -16.16 -27.86
C ASN A 72 14.63 -14.99 -26.96
N ILE A 73 15.77 -15.10 -26.28
CA ILE A 73 16.35 -14.09 -25.38
C ILE A 73 16.55 -12.72 -26.08
N ALA A 74 16.85 -12.73 -27.38
CA ALA A 74 17.07 -11.51 -28.16
C ALA A 74 15.82 -10.62 -28.25
N THR A 75 14.64 -11.18 -28.43
CA THR A 75 13.38 -10.42 -28.57
C THR A 75 12.94 -9.78 -27.24
N SER A 76 13.10 -10.45 -26.12
CA SER A 76 12.76 -9.88 -24.80
C SER A 76 13.67 -8.71 -24.41
N SER A 77 14.94 -8.80 -24.79
CA SER A 77 15.97 -7.78 -24.58
C SER A 77 15.68 -6.49 -25.38
N HIS A 78 15.20 -6.60 -26.62
CA HIS A 78 14.76 -5.45 -27.43
C HIS A 78 13.55 -4.75 -26.82
N VAL A 79 12.57 -5.51 -26.31
CA VAL A 79 11.35 -4.94 -25.70
C VAL A 79 11.70 -4.16 -24.42
N ASN A 80 12.60 -4.70 -23.59
CA ASN A 80 13.05 -4.02 -22.36
C ASN A 80 13.81 -2.72 -22.68
N PHE A 81 14.68 -2.71 -23.69
CA PHE A 81 15.37 -1.50 -24.13
C PHE A 81 14.38 -0.43 -24.60
N CYS A 82 13.40 -0.80 -25.44
CA CYS A 82 12.35 0.11 -25.90
C CYS A 82 11.55 0.68 -24.71
N ALA A 83 11.22 -0.14 -23.70
CA ALA A 83 10.51 0.30 -22.51
C ALA A 83 11.30 1.36 -21.73
N ILE A 84 12.58 1.12 -21.45
CA ILE A 84 13.44 2.05 -20.69
C ILE A 84 13.60 3.37 -21.42
N ILE A 85 13.96 3.33 -22.72
CA ILE A 85 14.17 4.56 -23.51
C ILE A 85 12.89 5.36 -23.63
N PHE A 86 11.76 4.70 -23.88
CA PHE A 86 10.47 5.38 -23.99
C PHE A 86 10.06 6.03 -22.67
N LEU A 87 10.24 5.34 -21.54
CA LEU A 87 9.97 5.93 -20.22
C LEU A 87 10.87 7.14 -19.96
N ILE A 88 12.17 7.06 -20.22
CA ILE A 88 13.07 8.21 -20.06
C ILE A 88 12.56 9.40 -20.89
N ALA A 89 12.17 9.18 -22.15
CA ALA A 89 11.63 10.24 -23.00
C ALA A 89 10.34 10.85 -22.43
N VAL A 90 9.40 10.04 -21.95
CA VAL A 90 8.15 10.49 -21.30
C VAL A 90 8.44 11.35 -20.08
N TYR A 91 9.33 10.91 -19.19
CA TYR A 91 9.71 11.66 -18.00
C TYR A 91 10.43 12.97 -18.31
N LEU A 92 11.33 12.99 -19.32
CA LEU A 92 12.01 14.21 -19.75
C LEU A 92 11.01 15.22 -20.35
N LEU A 93 10.07 14.76 -21.16
CA LEU A 93 8.98 15.60 -21.68
C LEU A 93 8.12 16.16 -20.56
N LEU A 94 7.79 15.34 -19.55
CA LEU A 94 7.04 15.81 -18.38
C LEU A 94 7.82 16.86 -17.59
N LEU A 95 9.12 16.66 -17.35
CA LEU A 95 9.96 17.64 -16.65
C LEU A 95 10.01 18.97 -17.40
N LEU A 96 10.13 18.92 -18.72
CA LEU A 96 10.09 20.09 -19.59
C LEU A 96 8.72 20.79 -19.51
N PHE A 97 7.64 20.05 -19.59
CA PHE A 97 6.27 20.56 -19.47
C PHE A 97 6.02 21.21 -18.09
N LEU A 98 6.45 20.58 -17.01
CA LEU A 98 6.36 21.11 -15.66
C LEU A 98 7.18 22.41 -15.51
N TYR A 99 8.35 22.51 -16.14
CA TYR A 99 9.15 23.73 -16.11
C TYR A 99 8.38 24.93 -16.66
N PHE A 100 7.60 24.76 -17.72
CA PHE A 100 6.79 25.84 -18.28
C PHE A 100 5.53 26.12 -17.45
N ILE A 101 4.84 25.06 -17.00
CA ILE A 101 3.58 25.18 -16.23
C ILE A 101 3.82 25.79 -14.86
N LEU A 102 4.84 25.36 -14.13
CA LEU A 102 5.13 25.84 -12.78
C LEU A 102 5.62 27.30 -12.74
N LYS A 103 5.87 27.92 -13.90
CA LYS A 103 6.09 29.36 -14.04
C LYS A 103 4.80 30.17 -14.21
N SER A 104 3.66 29.51 -14.47
CA SER A 104 2.37 30.18 -14.61
C SER A 104 1.86 30.61 -13.24
N SER A 105 1.42 31.88 -13.12
CA SER A 105 0.85 32.42 -11.88
C SER A 105 -0.35 31.62 -11.39
N LEU A 106 -1.24 31.21 -12.31
CA LEU A 106 -2.41 30.39 -11.99
C LEU A 106 -2.05 29.05 -11.31
N VAL A 107 -0.95 28.41 -11.76
CA VAL A 107 -0.51 27.13 -11.19
C VAL A 107 0.18 27.35 -9.85
N ILE A 108 0.94 28.42 -9.71
CA ILE A 108 1.57 28.80 -8.43
C ILE A 108 0.51 29.04 -7.36
N ASP A 109 -0.57 29.75 -7.71
CA ASP A 109 -1.68 30.01 -6.79
C ASP A 109 -2.40 28.73 -6.38
N LEU A 110 -2.69 27.84 -7.34
CA LEU A 110 -3.30 26.54 -7.08
C LEU A 110 -2.41 25.62 -6.20
N LEU A 111 -1.11 25.62 -6.44
CA LEU A 111 -0.15 24.88 -5.62
C LEU A 111 -0.02 25.45 -4.21
N GLY A 112 -0.10 26.78 -4.08
CA GLY A 112 -0.13 27.47 -2.79
C GLY A 112 -1.33 27.05 -1.94
N GLU A 113 -2.53 26.94 -2.56
CA GLU A 113 -3.72 26.41 -1.88
C GLU A 113 -3.53 24.97 -1.37
N VAL A 114 -2.78 24.15 -2.10
CA VAL A 114 -2.51 22.73 -1.76
C VAL A 114 -1.26 22.58 -0.89
N LYS A 115 -0.57 23.68 -0.55
CA LYS A 115 0.70 23.67 0.23
C LYS A 115 1.78 22.76 -0.36
N LEU A 116 1.82 22.62 -1.69
CA LEU A 116 2.79 21.85 -2.43
C LEU A 116 3.88 22.76 -2.99
N ASP A 117 5.12 22.56 -2.55
CA ASP A 117 6.27 23.24 -3.13
C ASP A 117 6.62 22.64 -4.52
N SER A 118 6.89 23.51 -5.49
CA SER A 118 7.35 23.12 -6.84
C SER A 118 8.58 22.22 -6.80
N LYS A 119 9.51 22.45 -5.86
CA LYS A 119 10.69 21.64 -5.63
C LYS A 119 10.33 20.19 -5.28
N LEU A 120 9.30 19.99 -4.44
CA LEU A 120 8.82 18.67 -4.06
C LEU A 120 8.25 17.91 -5.28
N ILE A 121 7.57 18.59 -6.19
CA ILE A 121 7.02 18.00 -7.41
C ILE A 121 8.16 17.53 -8.34
N TYR A 122 9.17 18.37 -8.58
CA TYR A 122 10.32 17.97 -9.40
C TYR A 122 11.05 16.75 -8.83
N LEU A 123 11.31 16.75 -7.51
CA LEU A 123 11.95 15.63 -6.84
C LEU A 123 11.11 14.36 -6.94
N ALA A 124 9.78 14.45 -6.78
CA ALA A 124 8.88 13.31 -6.92
C ALA A 124 8.90 12.73 -8.35
N VAL A 125 8.94 13.58 -9.38
CA VAL A 125 9.04 13.13 -10.78
C VAL A 125 10.36 12.41 -11.04
N ILE A 126 11.48 12.98 -10.59
CA ILE A 126 12.81 12.36 -10.79
C ILE A 126 12.88 11.01 -10.08
N VAL A 127 12.43 10.93 -8.83
CA VAL A 127 12.44 9.65 -8.07
C VAL A 127 11.50 8.64 -8.70
N SER A 128 10.32 9.06 -9.17
CA SER A 128 9.37 8.16 -9.83
C SER A 128 9.94 7.59 -11.14
N MET A 129 10.74 8.36 -11.89
CA MET A 129 11.46 7.89 -13.07
C MET A 129 12.39 6.72 -12.73
N PHE A 130 13.31 6.93 -11.79
CA PHE A 130 14.23 5.87 -11.38
C PHE A 130 13.49 4.66 -10.81
N SER A 131 12.42 4.89 -10.04
CA SER A 131 11.58 3.83 -9.49
C SER A 131 10.90 3.00 -10.58
N ALA A 132 10.30 3.63 -11.59
CA ALA A 132 9.65 2.96 -12.72
C ALA A 132 10.65 2.11 -13.53
N ILE A 133 11.85 2.64 -13.81
CA ILE A 133 12.89 1.90 -14.52
C ILE A 133 13.39 0.73 -13.66
N ASN A 134 13.59 0.94 -12.36
CA ASN A 134 13.98 -0.14 -11.43
C ASN A 134 12.92 -1.26 -11.36
N ILE A 135 11.62 -0.94 -11.45
CA ILE A 135 10.55 -1.94 -11.53
C ILE A 135 10.71 -2.81 -12.78
N ILE A 136 11.02 -2.22 -13.95
CA ILE A 136 11.26 -2.97 -15.19
C ILE A 136 12.45 -3.91 -15.04
N MET A 137 13.59 -3.42 -14.54
CA MET A 137 14.79 -4.23 -14.36
C MET A 137 14.56 -5.37 -13.36
N ASN A 138 13.94 -5.08 -12.22
CA ASN A 138 13.60 -6.09 -11.22
C ASN A 138 12.62 -7.13 -11.76
N THR A 139 11.67 -6.74 -12.61
CA THR A 139 10.76 -7.67 -13.29
C THR A 139 11.53 -8.62 -14.17
N SER A 140 12.47 -8.11 -14.97
CA SER A 140 13.33 -8.94 -15.82
C SER A 140 14.19 -9.92 -15.00
N PHE A 141 14.80 -9.47 -13.89
CA PHE A 141 15.55 -10.37 -13.01
C PHE A 141 14.68 -11.48 -12.40
N ARG A 142 13.43 -11.19 -12.07
CA ARG A 142 12.48 -12.22 -11.59
C ARG A 142 12.13 -13.24 -12.65
N MET A 143 11.89 -12.78 -13.87
CA MET A 143 11.60 -13.67 -15.01
C MET A 143 12.79 -14.54 -15.39
N ASP A 144 14.02 -14.04 -15.17
CA ASP A 144 15.27 -14.81 -15.31
C ASP A 144 15.53 -15.76 -14.11
N GLU A 145 14.58 -15.88 -13.17
CA GLU A 145 14.68 -16.69 -11.95
C GLU A 145 15.85 -16.30 -11.03
N ASN A 146 16.37 -15.08 -11.17
CA ASN A 146 17.46 -14.57 -10.33
C ASN A 146 16.95 -13.92 -9.05
N TYR A 147 16.24 -14.71 -8.22
CA TYR A 147 15.59 -14.23 -7.00
C TYR A 147 16.57 -13.70 -5.94
N ILE A 148 17.81 -14.21 -5.94
CA ILE A 148 18.85 -13.73 -5.01
C ILE A 148 19.23 -12.30 -5.34
N LEU A 149 19.46 -11.98 -6.61
CA LEU A 149 19.79 -10.62 -7.03
C LEU A 149 18.65 -9.65 -6.69
N VAL A 150 17.40 -10.03 -6.94
CA VAL A 150 16.23 -9.22 -6.58
C VAL A 150 16.16 -8.97 -5.08
N ALA A 151 16.41 -10.00 -4.26
CA ALA A 151 16.42 -9.86 -2.81
C ALA A 151 17.53 -8.93 -2.32
N ILE A 152 18.76 -9.09 -2.84
CA ILE A 152 19.91 -8.24 -2.50
C ILE A 152 19.63 -6.79 -2.89
N LEU A 153 19.17 -6.51 -4.11
CA LEU A 153 18.86 -5.16 -4.57
C LEU A 153 17.76 -4.52 -3.74
N SER A 154 16.74 -5.29 -3.34
CA SER A 154 15.65 -4.79 -2.51
C SER A 154 16.11 -4.44 -1.09
N ILE A 155 16.91 -5.28 -0.45
CA ILE A 155 17.49 -5.03 0.89
C ILE A 155 18.48 -3.86 0.81
N LEU A 156 19.34 -3.82 -0.21
CA LEU A 156 20.29 -2.76 -0.41
C LEU A 156 19.59 -1.41 -0.62
N SER A 157 18.52 -1.37 -1.43
CA SER A 157 17.68 -0.18 -1.62
C SER A 157 17.12 0.32 -0.30
N PHE A 158 16.59 -0.58 0.52
CA PHE A 158 16.06 -0.26 1.84
C PHE A 158 17.13 0.33 2.76
N VAL A 159 18.28 -0.32 2.87
CA VAL A 159 19.39 0.14 3.72
C VAL A 159 19.94 1.49 3.24
N LEU A 160 20.20 1.63 1.94
CA LEU A 160 20.70 2.90 1.37
C LEU A 160 19.70 4.03 1.58
N PHE A 161 18.42 3.78 1.40
CA PHE A 161 17.40 4.80 1.57
C PHE A 161 17.35 5.30 3.01
N TYR A 162 17.16 4.43 3.98
CA TYR A 162 17.00 4.87 5.36
C TYR A 162 18.29 5.41 5.96
N SER A 163 19.47 4.83 5.63
CA SER A 163 20.74 5.36 6.10
C SER A 163 21.03 6.76 5.55
N SER A 164 20.83 6.96 4.24
CA SER A 164 21.01 8.28 3.64
C SER A 164 19.97 9.30 4.14
N ALA A 165 18.71 8.89 4.29
CA ALA A 165 17.68 9.77 4.85
C ALA A 165 18.05 10.24 6.27
N ILE A 166 18.46 9.33 7.15
CA ILE A 166 18.90 9.66 8.52
C ILE A 166 20.11 10.60 8.49
N ILE A 167 21.09 10.37 7.62
CA ILE A 167 22.27 11.24 7.47
C ILE A 167 21.83 12.64 7.03
N PHE A 168 20.99 12.76 6.00
CA PHE A 168 20.53 14.07 5.50
C PHE A 168 19.67 14.81 6.53
N ILE A 169 18.85 14.11 7.31
CA ILE A 169 18.04 14.73 8.36
C ILE A 169 18.93 15.17 9.53
N LYS A 170 19.80 14.29 10.04
CA LYS A 170 20.55 14.52 11.29
C LYS A 170 21.80 15.38 11.11
N GLN A 171 22.59 15.15 10.05
CA GLN A 171 23.87 15.84 9.86
C GLN A 171 23.72 17.14 9.06
N PHE A 172 22.83 17.14 8.06
CA PHE A 172 22.62 18.30 7.19
C PHE A 172 21.41 19.16 7.60
N ASN A 173 20.61 18.72 8.59
CA ASN A 173 19.43 19.42 9.11
C ASN A 173 18.39 19.75 8.02
N TYR A 174 18.23 18.88 7.02
CA TYR A 174 17.28 19.11 5.93
C TYR A 174 15.83 18.73 6.30
N GLY A 175 15.55 18.25 7.51
CA GLY A 175 14.20 17.89 7.94
C GLY A 175 13.53 16.90 6.98
N GLY A 176 12.27 17.13 6.67
CA GLY A 176 11.51 16.29 5.73
C GLY A 176 12.12 16.20 4.31
N LEU A 177 12.82 17.25 3.84
CA LEU A 177 13.57 17.18 2.57
C LEU A 177 14.72 16.18 2.64
N GLY A 178 15.31 15.95 3.82
CA GLY A 178 16.36 14.93 3.99
C GLY A 178 15.87 13.52 3.69
N TYR A 179 14.62 13.21 4.04
CA TYR A 179 13.98 11.95 3.66
C TYR A 179 13.85 11.82 2.13
N ILE A 180 13.46 12.91 1.45
CA ILE A 180 13.28 12.93 -0.01
C ILE A 180 14.63 12.78 -0.73
N TYR A 181 15.66 13.49 -0.27
CA TYR A 181 17.02 13.35 -0.82
C TYR A 181 17.61 11.95 -0.59
N GLY A 182 17.33 11.35 0.57
CA GLY A 182 17.71 9.96 0.84
C GLY A 182 17.06 8.98 -0.14
N ASN A 183 15.78 9.16 -0.44
CA ASN A 183 15.07 8.35 -1.44
C ASN A 183 15.63 8.56 -2.85
N LEU A 184 15.92 9.81 -3.22
CA LEU A 184 16.55 10.14 -4.51
C LEU A 184 17.91 9.45 -4.67
N LEU A 185 18.79 9.61 -3.68
CA LEU A 185 20.13 9.02 -3.68
C LEU A 185 20.06 7.49 -3.80
N SER A 186 19.24 6.85 -2.97
CA SER A 186 19.02 5.41 -3.04
C SER A 186 18.51 4.97 -4.41
N SER A 187 17.50 5.66 -4.97
CA SER A 187 16.92 5.31 -6.27
C SER A 187 17.95 5.42 -7.42
N ILE A 188 18.82 6.43 -7.38
CA ILE A 188 19.90 6.63 -8.34
C ILE A 188 20.95 5.51 -8.19
N ILE A 189 21.42 5.24 -6.98
CA ILE A 189 22.46 4.21 -6.75
C ILE A 189 21.92 2.84 -7.19
N ILE A 190 20.71 2.48 -6.80
CA ILE A 190 20.10 1.21 -7.19
C ILE A 190 19.89 1.12 -8.70
N PHE A 191 19.51 2.23 -9.36
CA PHE A 191 19.43 2.27 -10.82
C PHE A 191 20.77 1.91 -11.46
N PHE A 192 21.87 2.53 -11.05
CA PHE A 192 23.19 2.24 -11.62
C PHE A 192 23.63 0.80 -11.33
N ILE A 193 23.42 0.29 -10.12
CA ILE A 193 23.75 -1.11 -9.79
C ILE A 193 22.90 -2.07 -10.64
N SER A 194 21.59 -1.85 -10.72
CA SER A 194 20.69 -2.67 -11.54
C SER A 194 21.07 -2.60 -13.02
N PHE A 195 21.41 -1.40 -13.51
CA PHE A 195 21.82 -1.20 -14.88
C PHE A 195 23.14 -1.93 -15.20
N THR A 196 24.15 -1.88 -14.34
CA THR A 196 25.40 -2.63 -14.53
C THR A 196 25.22 -4.15 -14.53
N CYS A 197 24.24 -4.64 -13.75
CA CYS A 197 23.87 -6.07 -13.79
C CYS A 197 23.09 -6.44 -15.05
N TYR A 198 22.40 -5.48 -15.66
CA TYR A 198 21.47 -5.73 -16.75
C TYR A 198 21.97 -5.35 -18.13
N TYR A 199 22.94 -4.39 -18.26
CA TYR A 199 23.34 -3.80 -19.56
C TYR A 199 23.82 -4.83 -20.58
N ARG A 200 24.50 -5.90 -20.15
CA ARG A 200 24.97 -6.99 -21.04
C ARG A 200 23.84 -7.78 -21.69
N LYS A 201 22.64 -7.70 -21.12
CA LYS A 201 21.43 -8.33 -21.65
C LYS A 201 20.59 -7.37 -22.49
N LEU A 202 20.92 -6.07 -22.50
CA LEU A 202 20.21 -5.09 -23.32
C LEU A 202 20.71 -5.19 -24.76
N SER A 203 19.78 -5.37 -25.66
CA SER A 203 20.04 -5.29 -27.09
C SER A 203 19.60 -3.91 -27.58
N ILE A 204 20.55 -3.14 -28.11
CA ILE A 204 20.33 -1.77 -28.54
C ILE A 204 19.57 -1.78 -29.88
N ALA A 205 18.29 -2.00 -29.84
CA ALA A 205 17.41 -1.89 -31.00
C ALA A 205 16.06 -1.29 -30.58
N PHE A 206 15.78 -0.10 -31.08
CA PHE A 206 14.51 0.57 -30.87
C PHE A 206 13.50 0.19 -31.96
N SER A 207 12.29 -0.14 -31.56
CA SER A 207 11.18 -0.47 -32.46
C SER A 207 9.88 0.15 -31.98
N TRP A 208 9.25 0.96 -32.83
CA TRP A 208 7.92 1.51 -32.57
C TRP A 208 6.85 0.43 -32.42
N HIS A 209 7.03 -0.73 -33.06
CA HIS A 209 6.15 -1.87 -32.90
C HIS A 209 6.13 -2.35 -31.44
N ASN A 210 7.32 -2.48 -30.84
CA ASN A 210 7.45 -2.87 -29.42
C ASN A 210 6.84 -1.81 -28.49
N VAL A 211 7.01 -0.52 -28.76
CA VAL A 211 6.40 0.55 -27.96
C VAL A 211 4.88 0.50 -28.06
N LYS A 212 4.29 0.33 -29.25
CA LYS A 212 2.85 0.17 -29.43
C LYS A 212 2.33 -1.05 -28.67
N PHE A 213 3.04 -2.17 -28.72
CA PHE A 213 2.69 -3.37 -27.96
C PHE A 213 2.71 -3.11 -26.43
N LEU A 214 3.76 -2.44 -25.93
CA LEU A 214 3.89 -2.07 -24.52
C LEU A 214 2.76 -1.14 -24.07
N CYS A 215 2.48 -0.08 -24.83
CA CYS A 215 1.39 0.85 -24.52
C CYS A 215 0.03 0.18 -24.58
N GLY A 216 -0.23 -0.63 -25.61
CA GLY A 216 -1.54 -1.29 -25.78
C GLY A 216 -1.88 -2.26 -24.67
N ASN A 217 -0.88 -2.94 -24.08
CA ASN A 217 -1.09 -3.89 -23.00
C ASN A 217 -0.81 -3.30 -21.61
N GLY A 218 0.04 -2.28 -21.51
CA GLY A 218 0.43 -1.65 -20.24
C GLY A 218 -0.57 -0.61 -19.77
N ILE A 219 -1.02 0.31 -20.64
CA ILE A 219 -1.94 1.40 -20.25
C ILE A 219 -3.23 0.89 -19.57
N PRO A 220 -3.90 -0.18 -20.04
CA PRO A 220 -5.04 -0.71 -19.30
C PRO A 220 -4.72 -1.13 -17.86
N MET A 221 -3.51 -1.63 -17.62
CA MET A 221 -3.07 -2.01 -16.27
C MET A 221 -2.84 -0.82 -15.35
N VAL A 222 -2.48 0.35 -15.91
CA VAL A 222 -2.39 1.60 -15.14
C VAL A 222 -3.73 1.93 -14.49
N PHE A 223 -4.84 1.79 -15.21
CA PHE A 223 -6.18 2.05 -14.65
C PHE A 223 -6.54 1.08 -13.51
N VAL A 224 -6.12 -0.17 -13.61
CA VAL A 224 -6.33 -1.17 -12.54
C VAL A 224 -5.55 -0.77 -11.29
N GLU A 225 -4.26 -0.47 -11.43
CA GLU A 225 -3.42 -0.07 -10.29
C GLU A 225 -3.82 1.28 -9.68
N LEU A 226 -4.20 2.24 -10.53
CA LEU A 226 -4.70 3.53 -10.05
C LEU A 226 -5.98 3.36 -9.25
N SER A 227 -6.88 2.46 -9.65
CA SER A 227 -8.12 2.24 -8.91
C SER A 227 -7.86 1.85 -7.46
N ASP A 228 -6.88 0.98 -7.22
CA ASP A 228 -6.49 0.59 -5.86
C ASP A 228 -5.78 1.74 -5.11
N LYS A 229 -4.97 2.52 -5.81
CA LYS A 229 -4.21 3.61 -5.20
C LYS A 229 -5.03 4.88 -4.95
N ILE A 230 -6.08 5.12 -5.71
CA ILE A 230 -6.96 6.28 -5.54
C ILE A 230 -7.56 6.28 -4.13
N ILE A 231 -8.05 5.15 -3.63
CA ILE A 231 -8.64 5.08 -2.27
C ILE A 231 -7.60 5.49 -1.22
N GLU A 232 -6.36 4.98 -1.36
CA GLU A 232 -5.29 5.23 -0.39
C GLU A 232 -4.78 6.68 -0.40
N ALA A 233 -4.82 7.33 -1.54
CA ALA A 233 -4.14 8.59 -1.78
C ALA A 233 -5.07 9.79 -1.88
N SER A 234 -6.32 9.60 -2.32
CA SER A 234 -7.33 10.67 -2.41
C SER A 234 -7.52 11.38 -1.08
N ASP A 235 -7.51 10.62 0.01
CA ASP A 235 -7.62 11.14 1.36
C ASP A 235 -6.57 12.23 1.64
N ARG A 236 -5.30 11.98 1.30
CA ARG A 236 -4.20 12.90 1.58
C ARG A 236 -4.27 14.16 0.73
N PHE A 237 -4.66 14.06 -0.54
CA PHE A 237 -4.82 15.22 -1.42
C PHE A 237 -6.01 16.09 -1.00
N ILE A 238 -7.10 15.48 -0.51
CA ILE A 238 -8.24 16.23 0.02
C ILE A 238 -7.88 16.84 1.38
N LEU A 239 -7.27 16.08 2.28
CA LEU A 239 -6.90 16.53 3.62
C LEU A 239 -5.95 17.73 3.58
N VAL A 240 -4.92 17.73 2.72
CA VAL A 240 -3.90 18.79 2.68
C VAL A 240 -4.51 20.18 2.41
N ARG A 241 -5.63 20.22 1.69
CA ARG A 241 -6.33 21.49 1.40
C ARG A 241 -7.01 22.08 2.64
N TYR A 242 -7.50 21.23 3.55
CA TYR A 242 -8.38 21.66 4.65
C TYR A 242 -7.75 21.58 6.04
N ILE A 243 -6.65 20.82 6.20
CA ILE A 243 -5.96 20.64 7.49
C ILE A 243 -4.51 21.13 7.45
N SER A 244 -3.89 21.22 8.63
CA SER A 244 -2.46 21.51 8.75
C SER A 244 -1.60 20.31 8.28
N LEU A 245 -0.38 20.60 7.80
CA LEU A 245 0.59 19.53 7.48
C LEU A 245 0.92 18.68 8.70
N SER A 246 0.92 19.27 9.90
CA SER A 246 1.12 18.55 11.16
C SER A 246 0.03 17.49 11.39
N SER A 247 -1.25 17.84 11.20
CA SER A 247 -2.35 16.88 11.30
C SER A 247 -2.27 15.80 10.24
N LEU A 248 -1.83 16.14 9.02
CA LEU A 248 -1.59 15.18 7.96
C LEU A 248 -0.42 14.23 8.30
N GLY A 249 0.61 14.73 9.00
CA GLY A 249 1.73 13.91 9.48
C GLY A 249 1.27 12.85 10.47
N VAL A 250 0.47 13.24 11.46
CA VAL A 250 -0.13 12.31 12.43
C VAL A 250 -1.01 11.27 11.72
N TYR A 251 -1.85 11.70 10.78
CA TYR A 251 -2.68 10.82 9.95
C TYR A 251 -1.84 9.80 9.16
N THR A 252 -0.81 10.28 8.48
CA THR A 252 0.08 9.43 7.68
C THR A 252 0.82 8.40 8.54
N LEU A 253 1.30 8.82 9.70
CA LEU A 253 1.98 7.95 10.66
C LEU A 253 1.04 6.86 11.20
N ALA A 254 -0.17 7.26 11.60
CA ALA A 254 -1.20 6.32 12.07
C ALA A 254 -1.52 5.25 11.03
N LEU A 255 -1.80 5.64 9.78
CA LEU A 255 -2.07 4.69 8.70
C LEU A 255 -0.88 3.80 8.38
N THR A 256 0.35 4.33 8.44
CA THR A 256 1.56 3.54 8.19
C THR A 256 1.73 2.47 9.27
N GLY A 257 1.47 2.80 10.53
CA GLY A 257 1.44 1.84 11.63
C GLY A 257 0.37 0.76 11.45
N CYS A 258 -0.83 1.16 11.05
CA CYS A 258 -1.93 0.21 10.80
C CYS A 258 -1.66 -0.77 9.65
N LYS A 259 -0.85 -0.39 8.65
CA LYS A 259 -0.51 -1.27 7.50
C LYS A 259 0.27 -2.53 7.88
N VAL A 260 0.84 -2.60 9.07
CA VAL A 260 1.46 -3.84 9.61
C VAL A 260 0.44 -4.97 9.62
N LEU A 261 -0.82 -4.69 9.93
CA LEU A 261 -1.89 -5.68 9.93
C LEU A 261 -2.10 -6.29 8.54
N ASN A 262 -1.96 -5.50 7.49
CA ASN A 262 -2.10 -5.99 6.11
C ASN A 262 -1.04 -7.04 5.76
N VAL A 263 0.15 -6.98 6.35
CA VAL A 263 1.18 -7.99 6.16
C VAL A 263 0.71 -9.34 6.72
N VAL A 264 0.12 -9.31 7.91
CA VAL A 264 -0.42 -10.50 8.57
C VAL A 264 -1.61 -11.07 7.78
N PHE A 265 -2.55 -10.20 7.36
CA PHE A 265 -3.72 -10.61 6.58
C PHE A 265 -3.32 -11.24 5.26
N ASN A 266 -2.44 -10.58 4.50
CA ASN A 266 -1.98 -11.06 3.21
C ASN A 266 -1.22 -12.38 3.33
N SER A 267 -0.44 -12.58 4.40
CA SER A 267 0.27 -13.84 4.65
C SER A 267 -0.70 -14.98 4.90
N TYR A 268 -1.73 -14.75 5.72
CA TYR A 268 -2.76 -15.75 6.00
C TYR A 268 -3.59 -16.09 4.74
N ILE A 269 -4.04 -15.06 4.00
CA ILE A 269 -4.81 -15.26 2.77
C ILE A 269 -3.98 -15.99 1.71
N SER A 270 -2.70 -15.65 1.54
CA SER A 270 -1.80 -16.34 0.60
C SER A 270 -1.65 -17.81 0.92
N ALA A 271 -1.62 -18.19 2.20
CA ALA A 271 -1.54 -19.58 2.61
C ALA A 271 -2.82 -20.37 2.30
N ILE A 272 -3.99 -19.72 2.36
CA ILE A 272 -5.30 -20.35 2.13
C ILE A 272 -5.78 -20.27 0.67
N LEU A 273 -5.11 -19.44 -0.14
CA LEU A 273 -5.50 -19.13 -1.52
C LEU A 273 -5.69 -20.38 -2.42
N PRO A 274 -4.82 -21.40 -2.39
CA PRO A 274 -5.04 -22.61 -3.17
C PRO A 274 -6.36 -23.33 -2.79
N SER A 275 -6.73 -23.28 -1.51
CA SER A 275 -7.98 -23.86 -1.03
C SER A 275 -9.20 -23.05 -1.46
N ILE A 276 -9.09 -21.70 -1.51
CA ILE A 276 -10.15 -20.84 -2.04
C ILE A 276 -10.40 -21.18 -3.51
N TYR A 277 -9.36 -21.31 -4.33
CA TYR A 277 -9.50 -21.65 -5.74
C TYR A 277 -10.12 -23.04 -5.96
N LYS A 278 -9.72 -24.06 -5.17
CA LYS A 278 -10.36 -25.38 -5.22
C LYS A 278 -11.84 -25.34 -4.86
N SER A 279 -12.22 -24.53 -3.86
CA SER A 279 -13.62 -24.41 -3.42
C SER A 279 -14.54 -23.77 -4.46
N VAL A 280 -13.99 -22.93 -5.33
CA VAL A 280 -14.74 -22.37 -6.47
C VAL A 280 -15.02 -23.43 -7.52
N GLU A 281 -14.14 -24.43 -7.69
CA GLU A 281 -14.31 -25.51 -8.66
C GLU A 281 -15.21 -26.65 -8.18
N SER A 282 -14.96 -27.17 -6.97
CA SER A 282 -15.51 -28.46 -6.53
C SER A 282 -16.77 -28.36 -5.67
N ARG A 283 -17.28 -27.20 -5.35
CA ARG A 283 -18.46 -26.95 -4.48
C ARG A 283 -18.51 -27.73 -3.15
N GLU A 284 -17.79 -28.85 -3.03
CA GLU A 284 -17.86 -29.76 -1.87
C GLU A 284 -17.22 -29.17 -0.63
N ASP A 285 -16.08 -28.47 -0.79
CA ASP A 285 -15.35 -27.86 0.34
C ASP A 285 -15.69 -26.39 0.62
N SER A 286 -16.63 -25.82 -0.13
CA SER A 286 -16.89 -24.39 -0.12
C SER A 286 -17.39 -23.87 1.26
N ASN A 287 -18.21 -24.64 1.95
CA ASN A 287 -18.72 -24.28 3.28
C ASN A 287 -17.62 -24.36 4.36
N TYR A 288 -16.74 -25.35 4.28
CA TYR A 288 -15.63 -25.48 5.23
C TYR A 288 -14.68 -24.27 5.12
N ILE A 289 -14.27 -23.91 3.91
CA ILE A 289 -13.37 -22.78 3.66
C ILE A 289 -14.04 -21.46 4.08
N LYS A 290 -15.33 -21.28 3.78
CA LYS A 290 -16.11 -20.14 4.22
C LYS A 290 -16.05 -19.99 5.76
N VAL A 291 -16.36 -21.07 6.51
CA VAL A 291 -16.33 -21.04 7.98
C VAL A 291 -14.93 -20.71 8.50
N LYS A 292 -13.89 -21.27 7.87
CA LYS A 292 -12.49 -20.99 8.22
C LYS A 292 -12.12 -19.52 7.99
N LEU A 293 -12.54 -18.91 6.89
CA LEU A 293 -12.34 -17.49 6.59
C LEU A 293 -13.12 -16.58 7.56
N GLU A 294 -14.37 -16.91 7.85
CA GLU A 294 -15.16 -16.14 8.81
C GLU A 294 -14.61 -16.22 10.24
N ASN A 295 -14.11 -17.38 10.65
CA ASN A 295 -13.47 -17.52 11.97
C ASN A 295 -12.14 -16.76 12.03
N ALA A 296 -11.38 -16.74 10.94
CA ALA A 296 -10.17 -15.93 10.85
C ALA A 296 -10.48 -14.43 10.96
N TYR A 297 -11.58 -13.94 10.38
CA TYR A 297 -12.02 -12.56 10.59
C TYR A 297 -12.34 -12.25 12.06
N VAL A 298 -13.04 -13.16 12.76
CA VAL A 298 -13.28 -12.98 14.19
C VAL A 298 -11.96 -12.87 14.97
N LEU A 299 -10.98 -13.70 14.63
CA LEU A 299 -9.64 -13.61 15.21
C LEU A 299 -8.96 -12.26 14.90
N VAL A 300 -9.06 -11.78 13.65
CA VAL A 300 -8.58 -10.44 13.25
C VAL A 300 -9.21 -9.35 14.12
N VAL A 301 -10.55 -9.37 14.30
CA VAL A 301 -11.26 -8.39 15.14
C VAL A 301 -10.73 -8.44 16.58
N MET A 302 -10.58 -9.64 17.15
CA MET A 302 -10.05 -9.80 18.51
C MET A 302 -8.63 -9.27 18.65
N MET A 303 -7.75 -9.56 17.67
CA MET A 303 -6.35 -9.07 17.67
C MET A 303 -6.28 -7.54 17.52
N VAL A 304 -7.10 -6.97 16.61
CA VAL A 304 -7.18 -5.52 16.41
C VAL A 304 -7.70 -4.82 17.66
N PHE A 305 -8.74 -5.38 18.28
CA PHE A 305 -9.30 -4.85 19.52
C PHE A 305 -8.28 -4.88 20.67
N LEU A 306 -7.55 -5.98 20.82
CA LEU A 306 -6.44 -6.07 21.78
C LEU A 306 -5.37 -5.02 21.48
N GLY A 307 -5.00 -4.86 20.22
CA GLY A 307 -4.06 -3.80 19.77
C GLY A 307 -4.54 -2.41 20.14
N GLN A 308 -5.84 -2.10 19.97
CA GLN A 308 -6.41 -0.82 20.38
C GLN A 308 -6.29 -0.58 21.90
N LEU A 309 -6.47 -1.62 22.71
CA LEU A 309 -6.40 -1.50 24.18
C LEU A 309 -4.99 -1.19 24.69
N ILE A 310 -3.95 -1.78 24.08
CA ILE A 310 -2.54 -1.64 24.50
C ILE A 310 -1.77 -0.56 23.74
N SER A 311 -2.33 -0.02 22.64
CA SER A 311 -1.61 0.90 21.76
C SER A 311 -1.26 2.23 22.40
N LYS A 312 -1.99 2.66 23.44
CA LYS A 312 -1.70 3.94 24.12
C LYS A 312 -0.33 3.91 24.76
N GLU A 313 -0.04 2.90 25.55
CA GLU A 313 1.25 2.75 26.23
C GLU A 313 2.40 2.60 25.24
N ILE A 314 2.17 1.82 24.16
CA ILE A 314 3.15 1.64 23.12
C ILE A 314 3.44 2.96 22.41
N ILE A 315 2.43 3.73 22.06
CA ILE A 315 2.57 5.01 21.39
C ILE A 315 3.25 6.04 22.28
N ASP A 316 2.83 6.15 23.55
CA ASP A 316 3.38 7.10 24.50
C ASP A 316 4.87 6.83 24.83
N ILE A 317 5.31 5.55 24.80
CA ILE A 317 6.71 5.17 25.01
C ILE A 317 7.56 5.37 23.74
N ILE A 318 7.00 5.05 22.59
CA ILE A 318 7.79 4.93 21.35
C ILE A 318 7.85 6.25 20.58
N PHE A 319 6.80 7.08 20.62
CA PHE A 319 6.69 8.28 19.81
C PHE A 319 6.84 9.56 20.65
N PRO A 320 7.43 10.63 20.08
CA PRO A 320 7.58 11.91 20.78
C PRO A 320 6.22 12.55 21.13
N ALA A 321 6.19 13.35 22.20
CA ALA A 321 4.99 14.07 22.63
C ALA A 321 4.44 15.06 21.57
N SER A 322 5.25 15.47 20.58
CA SER A 322 4.80 16.28 19.44
C SER A 322 3.72 15.59 18.60
N TYR A 323 3.63 14.25 18.66
CA TYR A 323 2.60 13.46 18.00
C TYR A 323 1.41 13.13 18.93
N SER A 324 1.03 14.03 19.83
CA SER A 324 0.05 13.84 20.90
C SER A 324 -1.28 13.22 20.47
N ASN A 325 -1.76 13.55 19.27
CA ASN A 325 -3.04 13.03 18.74
C ASN A 325 -2.90 11.68 18.03
N LEU A 326 -1.70 11.11 17.94
CA LEU A 326 -1.43 9.88 17.18
C LEU A 326 -2.29 8.72 17.68
N PHE A 327 -2.40 8.56 18.99
CA PHE A 327 -3.17 7.46 19.59
C PHE A 327 -4.63 7.45 19.11
N PHE A 328 -5.32 8.59 19.19
CA PHE A 328 -6.74 8.65 18.83
C PHE A 328 -6.96 8.41 17.32
N VAL A 329 -6.11 9.01 16.47
CA VAL A 329 -6.14 8.78 15.02
C VAL A 329 -5.85 7.31 14.69
N PHE A 330 -4.90 6.69 15.39
CA PHE A 330 -4.53 5.30 15.20
C PHE A 330 -5.68 4.34 15.53
N ILE A 331 -6.29 4.46 16.72
CA ILE A 331 -7.41 3.59 17.11
C ILE A 331 -8.64 3.78 16.23
N LEU A 332 -8.84 4.96 15.65
CA LEU A 332 -9.94 5.25 14.74
C LEU A 332 -9.68 4.69 13.33
N ALA A 333 -8.42 4.56 12.93
CA ALA A 333 -8.03 3.98 11.63
C ALA A 333 -8.16 2.45 11.60
N LEU A 334 -7.93 1.79 12.71
CA LEU A 334 -7.87 0.32 12.80
C LEU A 334 -9.14 -0.40 12.31
N PRO A 335 -10.38 0.08 12.60
CA PRO A 335 -11.60 -0.54 12.06
C PRO A 335 -11.64 -0.54 10.52
N ALA A 336 -11.23 0.55 9.88
CA ALA A 336 -11.19 0.62 8.41
C ALA A 336 -10.19 -0.39 7.82
N ILE A 337 -9.00 -0.47 8.42
CA ILE A 337 -7.96 -1.41 7.98
C ILE A 337 -8.38 -2.87 8.21
N SER A 338 -9.12 -3.17 9.29
CA SER A 338 -9.60 -4.52 9.56
C SER A 338 -10.54 -5.05 8.47
N LEU A 339 -11.30 -4.17 7.81
CA LEU A 339 -12.19 -4.54 6.70
C LEU A 339 -11.41 -4.93 5.44
N GLN A 340 -10.17 -4.49 5.27
CA GLN A 340 -9.31 -4.92 4.16
C GLN A 340 -9.02 -6.43 4.21
N TYR A 341 -9.23 -7.08 5.35
CA TYR A 341 -9.21 -8.55 5.41
C TYR A 341 -10.16 -9.18 4.39
N TYR A 342 -11.31 -8.57 4.13
CA TYR A 342 -12.31 -9.07 3.18
C TYR A 342 -11.89 -8.96 1.70
N TYR A 343 -10.73 -8.38 1.37
CA TYR A 343 -10.20 -8.41 -0.01
C TYR A 343 -9.94 -9.84 -0.54
N PHE A 344 -9.97 -10.85 0.32
CA PHE A 344 -9.99 -12.24 -0.14
C PHE A 344 -11.22 -12.57 -0.99
N LEU A 345 -12.31 -11.81 -0.88
CA LEU A 345 -13.50 -12.00 -1.71
C LEU A 345 -13.20 -11.76 -3.20
N ASP A 346 -12.24 -10.90 -3.53
CA ASP A 346 -11.80 -10.65 -4.90
C ASP A 346 -11.27 -11.92 -5.58
N PHE A 347 -10.69 -12.86 -4.82
CA PHE A 347 -10.16 -14.11 -5.38
C PHE A 347 -11.26 -15.02 -5.94
N TYR A 348 -12.50 -14.88 -5.49
CA TYR A 348 -13.64 -15.60 -6.10
C TYR A 348 -13.95 -15.09 -7.50
N PHE A 349 -13.62 -13.83 -7.81
CA PHE A 349 -13.84 -13.22 -9.13
C PHE A 349 -12.64 -13.39 -10.07
N HIS A 350 -11.41 -13.56 -9.56
CA HIS A 350 -10.20 -13.67 -10.38
C HIS A 350 -10.20 -14.88 -11.32
N ARG A 351 -10.87 -15.95 -10.94
CA ARG A 351 -10.88 -17.20 -11.70
C ARG A 351 -11.98 -17.29 -12.74
N SER A 352 -12.99 -16.47 -12.62
CA SER A 352 -14.10 -16.42 -13.56
C SER A 352 -13.91 -15.28 -14.55
N GLU A 353 -14.66 -15.28 -15.65
CA GLU A 353 -14.75 -14.12 -16.54
C GLU A 353 -15.32 -12.87 -15.82
N ASP A 354 -15.54 -12.99 -14.53
CA ASP A 354 -16.13 -11.98 -13.64
C ASP A 354 -15.09 -10.99 -13.05
N SER A 355 -13.82 -11.09 -13.43
CA SER A 355 -12.73 -10.19 -12.92
C SER A 355 -13.02 -8.69 -13.13
N ARG A 356 -13.84 -8.33 -14.13
CA ARG A 356 -14.34 -6.96 -14.34
C ARG A 356 -15.11 -6.40 -13.15
N PHE A 357 -15.76 -7.25 -12.34
CA PHE A 357 -16.49 -6.80 -11.16
C PHE A 357 -15.57 -6.27 -10.06
N ILE A 358 -14.34 -6.81 -9.94
CA ILE A 358 -13.34 -6.29 -9.01
C ILE A 358 -13.07 -4.82 -9.33
N LEU A 359 -12.82 -4.50 -10.60
CA LEU A 359 -12.60 -3.12 -11.04
C LEU A 359 -13.82 -2.24 -10.75
N CYS A 360 -15.04 -2.73 -11.03
CA CYS A 360 -16.26 -1.99 -10.74
C CYS A 360 -16.43 -1.71 -9.24
N PHE A 361 -16.18 -2.69 -8.36
CA PHE A 361 -16.26 -2.52 -6.92
C PHE A 361 -15.19 -1.56 -6.40
N THR A 362 -13.96 -1.66 -6.90
CA THR A 362 -12.88 -0.76 -6.50
C THR A 362 -13.15 0.69 -6.92
N ILE A 363 -13.58 0.91 -8.17
CA ILE A 363 -13.96 2.26 -8.65
C ILE A 363 -15.14 2.82 -7.85
N ALA A 364 -16.19 2.04 -7.64
CA ALA A 364 -17.35 2.47 -6.86
C ALA A 364 -16.94 2.86 -5.42
N THR A 365 -16.09 2.06 -4.78
CA THR A 365 -15.55 2.34 -3.44
C THR A 365 -14.75 3.63 -3.43
N SER A 366 -13.89 3.85 -4.45
CA SER A 366 -13.09 5.08 -4.58
C SER A 366 -13.97 6.31 -4.74
N ILE A 367 -15.01 6.23 -5.58
CA ILE A 367 -15.95 7.34 -5.80
C ILE A 367 -16.70 7.66 -4.49
N ILE A 368 -17.22 6.65 -3.79
CA ILE A 368 -17.90 6.84 -2.51
C ILE A 368 -16.94 7.49 -1.49
N ASN A 369 -15.72 7.01 -1.38
CA ASN A 369 -14.71 7.56 -0.47
C ASN A 369 -14.42 9.04 -0.80
N ILE A 370 -14.19 9.39 -2.06
CA ILE A 370 -13.93 10.76 -2.50
C ILE A 370 -15.11 11.67 -2.18
N ILE A 371 -16.34 11.26 -2.50
CA ILE A 371 -17.55 12.04 -2.23
C ILE A 371 -17.71 12.30 -0.73
N LEU A 372 -17.57 11.27 0.09
CA LEU A 372 -17.66 11.41 1.55
C LEU A 372 -16.56 12.33 2.09
N ASN A 373 -15.33 12.21 1.59
CA ASN A 373 -14.23 13.08 1.99
C ASN A 373 -14.51 14.55 1.60
N LEU A 374 -14.95 14.83 0.38
CA LEU A 374 -15.26 16.18 -0.06
C LEU A 374 -16.38 16.86 0.77
N ILE A 375 -17.34 16.07 1.23
CA ILE A 375 -18.47 16.57 2.04
C ILE A 375 -18.06 16.79 3.50
N PHE A 376 -17.35 15.84 4.10
CA PHE A 376 -17.16 15.82 5.55
C PHE A 376 -15.79 16.31 6.02
N VAL A 377 -14.72 16.17 5.23
CA VAL A 377 -13.37 16.63 5.60
C VAL A 377 -13.30 18.13 5.86
N PRO A 378 -13.99 19.02 5.11
CA PRO A 378 -13.98 20.45 5.41
C PRO A 378 -14.45 20.79 6.83
N LYS A 379 -15.33 19.97 7.42
CA LYS A 379 -15.91 20.20 8.76
C LYS A 379 -15.19 19.45 9.87
N TYR A 380 -14.76 18.20 9.61
CA TYR A 380 -14.29 17.28 10.65
C TYR A 380 -12.84 16.79 10.43
N GLY A 381 -12.17 17.26 9.36
CA GLY A 381 -10.75 16.98 9.10
C GLY A 381 -10.41 15.49 9.05
N VAL A 382 -9.34 15.12 9.74
CA VAL A 382 -8.78 13.75 9.78
C VAL A 382 -9.81 12.70 10.19
N TYR A 383 -10.67 13.01 11.15
CA TYR A 383 -11.66 12.05 11.65
C TYR A 383 -12.70 11.69 10.59
N ALA A 384 -13.12 12.69 9.80
CA ALA A 384 -14.02 12.46 8.69
C ALA A 384 -13.39 11.56 7.63
N SER A 385 -12.12 11.76 7.32
CA SER A 385 -11.41 10.94 6.34
C SER A 385 -11.33 9.46 6.76
N LEU A 386 -11.02 9.19 8.03
CA LEU A 386 -11.00 7.83 8.57
C LEU A 386 -12.38 7.16 8.52
N LEU A 387 -13.43 7.90 8.90
CA LEU A 387 -14.80 7.39 8.84
C LEU A 387 -15.28 7.19 7.39
N SER A 388 -14.93 8.09 6.48
CA SER A 388 -15.24 7.94 5.04
C SER A 388 -14.62 6.69 4.46
N THR A 389 -13.36 6.42 4.81
CA THR A 389 -12.64 5.21 4.38
C THR A 389 -13.30 3.96 4.95
N TYR A 390 -13.65 3.97 6.24
CA TYR A 390 -14.36 2.87 6.89
C TYR A 390 -15.72 2.59 6.22
N ILE A 391 -16.55 3.62 6.02
CA ILE A 391 -17.88 3.49 5.39
C ILE A 391 -17.75 2.93 3.97
N SER A 392 -16.78 3.41 3.21
CA SER A 392 -16.53 2.95 1.83
C SER A 392 -16.15 1.48 1.79
N TYR A 393 -15.25 1.03 2.66
CA TYR A 393 -14.87 -0.39 2.77
C TYR A 393 -16.00 -1.26 3.30
N LEU A 394 -16.80 -0.75 4.23
CA LEU A 394 -17.97 -1.47 4.74
C LEU A 394 -19.01 -1.71 3.64
N ILE A 395 -19.34 -0.67 2.87
CA ILE A 395 -20.28 -0.76 1.74
C ILE A 395 -19.75 -1.77 0.72
N ARG A 396 -18.46 -1.69 0.32
CA ARG A 396 -17.82 -2.63 -0.58
C ARG A 396 -17.99 -4.06 -0.07
N THR A 397 -17.57 -4.34 1.15
CA THR A 397 -17.64 -5.67 1.76
C THR A 397 -19.07 -6.23 1.78
N LEU A 398 -20.06 -5.41 2.15
CA LEU A 398 -21.46 -5.83 2.17
C LEU A 398 -22.02 -6.12 0.77
N VAL A 399 -21.65 -5.33 -0.22
CA VAL A 399 -22.08 -5.53 -1.61
C VAL A 399 -21.41 -6.78 -2.18
N GLU A 400 -20.13 -6.99 -1.98
CA GLU A 400 -19.39 -8.18 -2.42
C GLU A 400 -19.94 -9.46 -1.79
N ILE A 401 -20.21 -9.48 -0.49
CA ILE A 401 -20.83 -10.61 0.19
C ILE A 401 -22.18 -10.95 -0.44
N LYS A 402 -23.01 -9.94 -0.72
CA LYS A 402 -24.32 -10.14 -1.38
C LYS A 402 -24.17 -10.69 -2.80
N PHE A 403 -23.20 -10.16 -3.54
CA PHE A 403 -22.95 -10.60 -4.92
C PHE A 403 -22.45 -12.05 -4.96
N ILE A 404 -21.49 -12.41 -4.09
CA ILE A 404 -20.96 -13.78 -3.96
C ILE A 404 -22.05 -14.74 -3.53
N ALA A 405 -22.93 -14.34 -2.60
CA ALA A 405 -24.05 -15.18 -2.18
C ALA A 405 -25.01 -15.51 -3.33
N ARG A 406 -25.23 -14.55 -4.26
CA ARG A 406 -26.08 -14.76 -5.44
C ARG A 406 -25.39 -15.59 -6.52
N ARG A 407 -24.14 -15.31 -6.82
CA ARG A 407 -23.40 -15.89 -7.94
C ARG A 407 -22.82 -17.27 -7.63
N TYR A 408 -22.19 -17.39 -6.46
CA TYR A 408 -21.49 -18.61 -6.04
C TYR A 408 -22.24 -19.41 -4.97
N LYS A 409 -23.41 -18.95 -4.55
CA LYS A 409 -24.25 -19.56 -3.49
C LYS A 409 -23.56 -19.67 -2.13
N LEU A 410 -22.51 -18.88 -1.89
CA LEU A 410 -21.74 -18.81 -0.63
C LEU A 410 -22.25 -17.63 0.19
N LYS A 411 -22.93 -17.92 1.30
CA LYS A 411 -23.55 -16.91 2.18
C LYS A 411 -22.60 -16.60 3.34
N PHE A 412 -21.69 -15.63 3.16
CA PHE A 412 -20.91 -15.07 4.25
C PHE A 412 -21.79 -14.30 5.23
N SER A 413 -21.40 -14.34 6.53
CA SER A 413 -22.20 -13.72 7.60
C SER A 413 -22.00 -12.21 7.66
N VAL A 414 -23.00 -11.46 7.18
CA VAL A 414 -23.06 -10.00 7.32
C VAL A 414 -23.03 -9.59 8.80
N LEU A 415 -23.68 -10.39 9.67
CA LEU A 415 -23.72 -10.11 11.12
C LEU A 415 -22.32 -10.09 11.73
N LYS A 416 -21.41 -11.01 11.33
CA LYS A 416 -20.02 -11.01 11.85
C LYS A 416 -19.27 -9.75 11.44
N VAL A 417 -19.49 -9.23 10.22
CA VAL A 417 -18.90 -7.97 9.75
C VAL A 417 -19.38 -6.79 10.59
N LEU A 418 -20.69 -6.67 10.76
CA LEU A 418 -21.31 -5.57 11.53
C LEU A 418 -20.94 -5.62 13.00
N MET A 419 -21.01 -6.79 13.63
CA MET A 419 -20.60 -6.96 15.03
C MET A 419 -19.11 -6.70 15.23
N GLY A 420 -18.25 -7.19 14.34
CA GLY A 420 -16.81 -6.92 14.38
C GLY A 420 -16.52 -5.42 14.31
N SER A 421 -17.18 -4.73 13.38
CA SER A 421 -17.07 -3.29 13.24
C SER A 421 -17.56 -2.54 14.47
N PHE A 422 -18.71 -2.93 15.02
CA PHE A 422 -19.27 -2.34 16.22
C PHE A 422 -18.30 -2.47 17.42
N VAL A 423 -17.77 -3.68 17.63
CA VAL A 423 -16.80 -3.94 18.71
C VAL A 423 -15.56 -3.05 18.55
N LEU A 424 -15.01 -2.90 17.35
CA LEU A 424 -13.81 -2.09 17.12
C LEU A 424 -14.05 -0.58 17.32
N TYR A 425 -15.28 -0.09 17.15
CA TYR A 425 -15.60 1.32 17.43
C TYR A 425 -15.90 1.60 18.91
N THR A 426 -16.09 0.59 19.75
CA THR A 426 -16.29 0.82 21.19
C THR A 426 -15.08 1.48 21.85
N VAL A 427 -13.84 1.14 21.43
CA VAL A 427 -12.63 1.72 22.03
C VAL A 427 -12.48 3.22 21.72
N PRO A 428 -12.58 3.69 20.46
CA PRO A 428 -12.60 5.12 20.15
C PRO A 428 -13.71 5.88 20.92
N LEU A 429 -14.90 5.30 21.04
CA LEU A 429 -16.01 5.91 21.80
C LEU A 429 -15.70 6.00 23.30
N LEU A 430 -15.21 4.93 23.92
CA LEU A 430 -14.82 4.93 25.32
C LEU A 430 -13.72 5.96 25.62
N TYR A 431 -12.77 6.10 24.69
CA TYR A 431 -11.72 7.11 24.80
C TYR A 431 -12.31 8.53 24.70
N HIS A 432 -13.17 8.78 23.72
CA HIS A 432 -13.78 10.10 23.50
C HIS A 432 -14.59 10.58 24.71
N TYR A 433 -15.34 9.69 25.35
CA TYR A 433 -16.15 10.00 26.54
C TYR A 433 -15.40 9.91 27.87
N GLY A 434 -14.10 9.71 27.86
CA GLY A 434 -13.28 9.69 29.07
C GLY A 434 -13.34 8.39 29.89
N TYR A 435 -14.04 7.35 29.42
CA TYR A 435 -14.14 6.06 30.10
C TYR A 435 -12.97 5.11 29.83
N TYR A 436 -11.97 5.55 29.11
CA TYR A 436 -10.80 4.74 28.72
C TYR A 436 -9.75 4.69 29.84
N THR A 437 -10.12 4.10 30.99
CA THR A 437 -9.23 3.99 32.16
C THR A 437 -8.24 2.84 32.03
N VAL A 438 -7.11 2.91 32.77
CA VAL A 438 -6.07 1.86 32.77
C VAL A 438 -6.66 0.52 33.24
N LEU A 439 -7.48 0.56 34.32
CA LEU A 439 -8.11 -0.63 34.87
C LEU A 439 -9.00 -1.35 33.85
N LEU A 440 -9.86 -0.59 33.15
CA LEU A 440 -10.74 -1.13 32.10
C LEU A 440 -9.92 -1.77 30.97
N ARG A 441 -8.84 -1.14 30.53
CA ARG A 441 -7.97 -1.65 29.46
C ARG A 441 -7.29 -2.95 29.84
N VAL A 442 -6.68 -3.00 31.01
CA VAL A 442 -5.97 -4.20 31.51
C VAL A 442 -6.95 -5.37 31.66
N THR A 443 -8.09 -5.14 32.28
CA THR A 443 -9.11 -6.20 32.49
C THR A 443 -9.64 -6.73 31.16
N LEU A 444 -10.01 -5.86 30.21
CA LEU A 444 -10.45 -6.26 28.87
C LEU A 444 -9.35 -6.96 28.07
N SER A 445 -8.09 -6.53 28.18
CA SER A 445 -6.96 -7.16 27.49
C SER A 445 -6.74 -8.59 27.98
N ILE A 446 -6.80 -8.83 29.27
CA ILE A 446 -6.65 -10.18 29.86
C ILE A 446 -7.81 -11.09 29.40
N VAL A 447 -9.05 -10.61 29.50
CA VAL A 447 -10.23 -11.38 29.08
C VAL A 447 -10.15 -11.74 27.59
N LEU A 448 -9.77 -10.79 26.76
CA LEU A 448 -9.60 -11.01 25.32
C LEU A 448 -8.47 -11.97 25.01
N PHE A 449 -7.34 -11.85 25.66
CA PHE A 449 -6.20 -12.75 25.45
C PHE A 449 -6.59 -14.21 25.75
N ILE A 450 -7.27 -14.44 26.86
CA ILE A 450 -7.84 -15.75 27.20
C ILE A 450 -8.85 -16.19 26.14
N GLY A 451 -9.74 -15.28 25.72
CA GLY A 451 -10.73 -15.53 24.66
C GLY A 451 -10.09 -15.93 23.33
N ILE A 452 -9.00 -15.27 22.91
CA ILE A 452 -8.24 -15.61 21.69
C ILE A 452 -7.69 -17.04 21.79
N ILE A 453 -7.05 -17.39 22.91
CA ILE A 453 -6.50 -18.74 23.11
C ILE A 453 -7.61 -19.80 23.03
N MET A 454 -8.73 -19.57 23.71
CA MET A 454 -9.87 -20.51 23.70
C MET A 454 -10.49 -20.61 22.29
N PHE A 455 -10.62 -19.50 21.59
CA PHE A 455 -11.16 -19.46 20.23
C PHE A 455 -10.25 -20.19 19.24
N CYS A 456 -8.92 -19.98 19.29
CA CYS A 456 -7.96 -20.68 18.46
C CYS A 456 -8.02 -22.20 18.66
N LYS A 457 -8.14 -22.68 19.92
CA LYS A 457 -8.31 -24.10 20.22
C LYS A 457 -9.60 -24.69 19.64
N LYS A 458 -10.72 -23.95 19.74
CA LYS A 458 -12.05 -24.42 19.29
C LYS A 458 -12.23 -24.35 17.78
N SER A 459 -11.72 -23.32 17.12
CA SER A 459 -12.00 -23.01 15.73
C SER A 459 -11.16 -23.81 14.72
N LYS A 460 -10.13 -24.54 15.19
CA LYS A 460 -9.18 -25.29 14.33
C LYS A 460 -8.67 -24.47 13.14
N ILE A 461 -8.47 -23.15 13.32
CA ILE A 461 -8.07 -22.24 12.25
C ILE A 461 -6.71 -22.64 11.66
N PHE A 462 -5.82 -23.20 12.49
CA PHE A 462 -4.46 -23.58 12.11
C PHE A 462 -4.29 -25.08 11.78
N ASN A 463 -5.35 -25.86 11.91
CA ASN A 463 -5.45 -27.23 11.46
C ASN A 463 -6.28 -27.25 10.15
#